data_327a0e2cd267689a4a3f31cf8c9b93bf
#
_entry.id   327a0e2cd267689a4a3f31cf8c9b93bf
#
_cell.length_a   1.000
_cell.length_b   1.000
_cell.length_c   1.000
_cell.angle_alpha   90.00
_cell.angle_beta   90.00
_cell.angle_gamma   90.00
#
_symmetry.space_group_name_H-M   'P 1'
#
loop_
_entity.id
_entity.type
_entity.pdbx_description
1 polymer ?
#
loop_
_entity_poly.entity_id
_entity_poly.type
_entity_poly.pdbx_seq_one_letter_code
_entity_poly.pdbx_strand_id
1 'polypeptide(L)'
;EILISARERGTGIARRTPEYLTEKILAGKAVIAVSEDGRFAGFSYIETWGHKQFVANSGLIVAHAFRGIGLAMRIKRRIFQLSRELFPEAKIFSITTGAAVMKMNYELGFRPVPFSLLTDDPEFWNGCQGCRNYGIRESNERRMCLCTGLLYDPQEHIVIENKNMI
;
A
#
# COMPACT_ATOMS: atom_id res chain seq x y z
N GLU A 1 12.21 13.28 -0.19
CA GLU A 1 12.51 11.85 -0.03
C GLU A 1 11.61 10.95 -0.88
N ILE A 2 10.25 11.08 -0.86
CA ILE A 2 9.33 10.21 -1.63
C ILE A 2 9.66 10.22 -3.12
N LEU A 3 9.81 11.39 -3.73
CA LEU A 3 10.12 11.54 -5.15
C LEU A 3 11.53 11.04 -5.51
N ILE A 4 12.50 11.26 -4.64
CA ILE A 4 13.86 10.78 -4.80
C ILE A 4 13.87 9.25 -4.79
N SER A 5 13.27 8.66 -3.76
CA SER A 5 13.16 7.20 -3.61
C SER A 5 12.42 6.52 -4.76
N ALA A 6 11.39 7.17 -5.32
CA ALA A 6 10.65 6.65 -6.48
C ALA A 6 11.51 6.66 -7.76
N ARG A 7 12.26 7.73 -7.99
CA ARG A 7 13.17 7.86 -9.15
C ARG A 7 14.29 6.83 -9.10
N GLU A 8 14.95 6.69 -7.95
CA GLU A 8 16.07 5.75 -7.76
C GLU A 8 15.67 4.30 -8.00
N ARG A 9 14.46 3.92 -7.63
CA ARG A 9 13.97 2.53 -7.79
C ARG A 9 13.22 2.27 -9.09
N GLY A 10 13.02 3.30 -9.91
CA GLY A 10 12.23 3.17 -11.14
C GLY A 10 10.78 2.73 -10.90
N THR A 11 10.27 2.90 -9.67
CA THR A 11 8.90 2.51 -9.29
C THR A 11 7.93 3.68 -9.50
N GLY A 12 6.73 3.37 -9.99
CA GLY A 12 5.66 4.34 -10.06
C GLY A 12 5.06 4.56 -8.67
N ILE A 13 5.45 5.63 -7.99
CA ILE A 13 4.73 6.11 -6.80
C ILE A 13 3.88 7.28 -7.26
N ALA A 14 2.59 7.25 -6.97
CA ALA A 14 1.69 8.36 -7.25
C ALA A 14 2.21 9.65 -6.58
N ARG A 15 2.28 10.72 -7.36
CA ARG A 15 2.70 12.02 -6.82
C ARG A 15 1.63 12.52 -5.85
N ARG A 16 2.06 12.95 -4.68
CA ARG A 16 1.22 13.56 -3.65
C ARG A 16 1.84 14.89 -3.22
N THR A 17 1.01 15.88 -2.96
CA THR A 17 1.48 17.18 -2.46
C THR A 17 1.86 17.05 -0.98
N PRO A 18 2.72 17.94 -0.46
CA PRO A 18 3.04 17.99 0.98
C PRO A 18 1.80 18.17 1.84
N GLU A 19 0.84 19.01 1.40
CA GLU A 19 -0.41 19.29 2.09
C GLU A 19 -1.24 18.02 2.24
N TYR A 20 -1.40 17.24 1.16
CA TYR A 20 -2.09 15.96 1.18
C TYR A 20 -1.49 14.97 2.18
N LEU A 21 -0.16 14.86 2.20
CA LEU A 21 0.53 13.96 3.15
C LEU A 21 0.41 14.47 4.59
N THR A 22 0.46 15.78 4.81
CA THR A 22 0.26 16.41 6.12
C THR A 22 -1.13 16.11 6.66
N GLU A 23 -2.16 16.20 5.82
CA GLU A 23 -3.53 15.81 6.19
C GLU A 23 -3.61 14.35 6.68
N LYS A 24 -2.97 13.41 5.95
CA LYS A 24 -2.93 12.00 6.38
C LYS A 24 -2.22 11.81 7.72
N ILE A 25 -1.15 12.54 7.97
CA ILE A 25 -0.41 12.52 9.25
C ILE A 25 -1.30 13.04 10.38
N LEU A 26 -1.90 14.23 10.21
CA LEU A 26 -2.75 14.85 11.23
C LEU A 26 -4.02 14.05 11.51
N ALA A 27 -4.54 13.34 10.50
CA ALA A 27 -5.69 12.43 10.63
C ALA A 27 -5.33 11.08 11.30
N GLY A 28 -4.09 10.86 11.73
CA GLY A 28 -3.65 9.59 12.32
C GLY A 28 -3.62 8.41 11.32
N LYS A 29 -3.58 8.69 10.01
CA LYS A 29 -3.60 7.70 8.92
C LYS A 29 -2.23 7.47 8.30
N ALA A 30 -1.16 7.71 9.05
CA ALA A 30 0.20 7.54 8.56
C ALA A 30 1.10 6.90 9.63
N VAL A 31 2.15 6.25 9.16
CA VAL A 31 3.25 5.75 9.98
C VAL A 31 4.52 6.44 9.53
N ILE A 32 5.20 7.09 10.46
CA ILE A 32 6.48 7.76 10.26
C ILE A 32 7.53 7.05 11.10
N ALA A 33 8.62 6.64 10.48
CA ALA A 33 9.80 6.15 11.18
C ALA A 33 10.84 7.28 11.26
N VAL A 34 11.33 7.51 12.44
CA VAL A 34 12.42 8.46 12.73
C VAL A 34 13.52 7.71 13.49
N SER A 35 14.77 8.11 13.27
CA SER A 35 15.91 7.62 14.05
C SER A 35 15.98 8.32 15.42
N GLU A 36 16.81 7.82 16.32
CA GLU A 36 17.00 8.38 17.66
C GLU A 36 17.47 9.84 17.63
N ASP A 37 18.25 10.22 16.62
CA ASP A 37 18.70 11.58 16.38
C ASP A 37 17.70 12.45 15.61
N GLY A 38 16.44 11.97 15.43
CA GLY A 38 15.34 12.72 14.85
C GLY A 38 15.31 12.77 13.31
N ARG A 39 16.19 12.03 12.62
CA ARG A 39 16.19 12.01 11.14
C ARG A 39 15.03 11.16 10.60
N PHE A 40 14.44 11.62 9.51
CA PHE A 40 13.44 10.86 8.78
C PHE A 40 14.04 9.53 8.25
N ALA A 41 13.43 8.40 8.60
CA ALA A 41 13.87 7.07 8.21
C ALA A 41 12.90 6.37 7.25
N GLY A 42 11.60 6.63 7.35
CA GLY A 42 10.62 6.01 6.45
C GLY A 42 9.19 6.45 6.70
N PHE A 43 8.28 6.05 5.78
CA PHE A 43 6.90 6.50 5.78
C PHE A 43 5.98 5.52 5.07
N SER A 44 4.72 5.48 5.48
CA SER A 44 3.60 4.89 4.74
C SER A 44 2.31 5.52 5.24
N TYR A 45 1.25 5.51 4.42
CA TYR A 45 -0.03 6.09 4.80
C TYR A 45 -1.20 5.26 4.28
N ILE A 46 -2.39 5.54 4.83
CA ILE A 46 -3.66 4.88 4.51
C ILE A 46 -4.49 5.77 3.60
N GLU A 47 -5.00 5.20 2.53
CA GLU A 47 -6.06 5.75 1.70
C GLU A 47 -7.29 4.83 1.77
N THR A 48 -8.48 5.41 1.68
CA THR A 48 -9.74 4.67 1.70
C THR A 48 -10.52 4.92 0.43
N TRP A 49 -11.15 3.88 -0.12
CA TRP A 49 -11.85 3.87 -1.40
C TRP A 49 -13.18 3.14 -1.27
N GLY A 50 -14.10 3.36 -2.22
CA GLY A 50 -15.38 2.67 -2.24
C GLY A 50 -16.15 2.81 -0.92
N HIS A 51 -16.35 4.04 -0.42
CA HIS A 51 -17.01 4.33 0.86
C HIS A 51 -16.38 3.60 2.07
N LYS A 52 -15.05 3.52 2.11
CA LYS A 52 -14.25 2.84 3.14
C LYS A 52 -14.34 1.31 3.14
N GLN A 53 -14.91 0.70 2.11
CA GLN A 53 -14.89 -0.76 1.96
C GLN A 53 -13.50 -1.29 1.61
N PHE A 54 -12.66 -0.46 1.01
CA PHE A 54 -11.30 -0.77 0.64
C PHE A 54 -10.30 0.19 1.26
N VAL A 55 -9.20 -0.36 1.71
CA VAL A 55 -8.05 0.38 2.26
C VAL A 55 -6.81 0.08 1.42
N ALA A 56 -6.13 1.12 0.95
CA ALA A 56 -4.82 1.00 0.33
C ALA A 56 -3.73 1.43 1.31
N ASN A 57 -2.70 0.59 1.49
CA ASN A 57 -1.47 0.97 2.16
C ASN A 57 -0.51 1.57 1.13
N SER A 58 -0.44 2.89 1.08
CA SER A 58 0.23 3.66 0.05
C SER A 58 1.56 4.25 0.52
N GLY A 59 2.42 4.58 -0.44
CA GLY A 59 3.62 5.40 -0.23
C GLY A 59 4.69 4.79 0.66
N LEU A 60 4.83 3.45 0.71
CA LEU A 60 5.88 2.81 1.50
C LEU A 60 7.26 3.19 0.98
N ILE A 61 7.99 3.97 1.77
CA ILE A 61 9.36 4.38 1.49
C ILE A 61 10.25 4.20 2.71
N VAL A 62 11.52 3.96 2.44
CA VAL A 62 12.61 3.97 3.43
C VAL A 62 13.74 4.82 2.86
N ALA A 63 14.19 5.81 3.63
CA ALA A 63 15.30 6.65 3.27
C ALA A 63 16.58 5.83 3.07
N HIS A 64 17.42 6.22 2.11
CA HIS A 64 18.56 5.41 1.65
C HIS A 64 19.44 4.92 2.80
N ALA A 65 19.78 5.80 3.75
CA ALA A 65 20.63 5.49 4.89
C ALA A 65 20.06 4.42 5.86
N PHE A 66 18.76 4.11 5.76
CA PHE A 66 18.07 3.17 6.65
C PHE A 66 17.57 1.92 5.92
N ARG A 67 18.04 1.68 4.70
CA ARG A 67 17.72 0.46 3.93
C ARG A 67 18.55 -0.73 4.42
N GLY A 68 18.08 -1.94 4.13
CA GLY A 68 18.81 -3.18 4.46
C GLY A 68 18.67 -3.68 5.91
N ILE A 69 18.04 -2.91 6.81
CA ILE A 69 17.88 -3.24 8.23
C ILE A 69 16.47 -3.72 8.62
N GLY A 70 15.66 -4.11 7.64
CA GLY A 70 14.30 -4.60 7.89
C GLY A 70 13.23 -3.52 8.16
N LEU A 71 13.58 -2.24 8.09
CA LEU A 71 12.67 -1.13 8.44
C LEU A 71 11.42 -1.10 7.56
N ALA A 72 11.52 -1.41 6.26
CA ALA A 72 10.37 -1.46 5.35
C ALA A 72 9.28 -2.42 5.87
N MET A 73 9.67 -3.61 6.33
CA MET A 73 8.74 -4.59 6.89
C MET A 73 8.12 -4.12 8.21
N ARG A 74 8.89 -3.46 9.07
CA ARG A 74 8.38 -2.87 10.31
C ARG A 74 7.32 -1.81 10.03
N ILE A 75 7.58 -0.89 9.11
CA ILE A 75 6.60 0.12 8.67
C ILE A 75 5.38 -0.56 8.06
N LYS A 76 5.58 -1.56 7.18
CA LYS A 76 4.49 -2.28 6.52
C LYS A 76 3.59 -3.00 7.52
N ARG A 77 4.15 -3.66 8.52
CA ARG A 77 3.38 -4.29 9.61
C ARG A 77 2.59 -3.27 10.40
N ARG A 78 3.20 -2.15 10.78
CA ARG A 78 2.51 -1.13 11.57
C ARG A 78 1.38 -0.45 10.79
N ILE A 79 1.57 -0.12 9.51
CA ILE A 79 0.50 0.47 8.70
C ILE A 79 -0.63 -0.53 8.43
N PHE A 80 -0.31 -1.81 8.28
CA PHE A 80 -1.31 -2.88 8.18
C PHE A 80 -2.14 -2.98 9.46
N GLN A 81 -1.49 -3.03 10.64
CA GLN A 81 -2.18 -3.04 11.94
C GLN A 81 -3.06 -1.82 12.12
N LEU A 82 -2.54 -0.62 11.82
CA LEU A 82 -3.31 0.63 11.88
C LEU A 82 -4.53 0.58 10.95
N SER A 83 -4.41 -0.01 9.77
CA SER A 83 -5.53 -0.20 8.85
C SER A 83 -6.60 -1.11 9.45
N ARG A 84 -6.20 -2.19 10.13
CA ARG A 84 -7.12 -3.10 10.81
C ARG A 84 -7.80 -2.45 12.02
N GLU A 85 -7.06 -1.62 12.77
CA GLU A 85 -7.59 -0.86 13.92
C GLU A 85 -8.65 0.17 13.48
N LEU A 86 -8.36 0.94 12.42
CA LEU A 86 -9.24 2.02 11.95
C LEU A 86 -10.40 1.54 11.06
N PHE A 87 -10.21 0.42 10.35
CA PHE A 87 -11.15 -0.09 9.35
C PHE A 87 -11.24 -1.63 9.45
N PRO A 88 -11.78 -2.18 10.55
CA PRO A 88 -11.74 -3.62 10.84
C PRO A 88 -12.42 -4.48 9.78
N GLU A 89 -13.48 -3.98 9.14
CA GLU A 89 -14.25 -4.71 8.13
C GLU A 89 -13.74 -4.50 6.69
N ALA A 90 -12.86 -3.51 6.48
CA ALA A 90 -12.41 -3.17 5.15
C ALA A 90 -11.40 -4.19 4.60
N LYS A 91 -11.51 -4.46 3.31
CA LYS A 91 -10.49 -5.19 2.55
C LYS A 91 -9.26 -4.31 2.38
N ILE A 92 -8.07 -4.85 2.66
CA ILE A 92 -6.83 -4.09 2.49
C ILE A 92 -6.17 -4.56 1.20
N PHE A 93 -5.79 -3.64 0.32
CA PHE A 93 -5.18 -4.00 -0.95
C PHE A 93 -3.90 -3.22 -1.24
N SER A 94 -3.13 -3.75 -2.18
CA SER A 94 -1.91 -3.16 -2.70
C SER A 94 -1.78 -3.49 -4.17
N ILE A 95 -1.28 -2.56 -4.98
CA ILE A 95 -0.83 -2.85 -6.35
C ILE A 95 0.65 -2.52 -6.45
N THR A 96 1.45 -3.43 -7.01
CA THR A 96 2.90 -3.24 -7.07
C THR A 96 3.55 -4.02 -8.21
N THR A 97 4.66 -3.51 -8.73
CA THR A 97 5.60 -4.23 -9.60
C THR A 97 6.80 -4.78 -8.81
N GLY A 98 6.91 -4.45 -7.53
CA GLY A 98 8.10 -4.73 -6.71
C GLY A 98 8.03 -6.07 -5.98
N ALA A 99 8.92 -7.01 -6.30
CA ALA A 99 9.00 -8.31 -5.66
C ALA A 99 9.14 -8.23 -4.13
N ALA A 100 9.91 -7.27 -3.62
CA ALA A 100 10.05 -7.05 -2.18
C ALA A 100 8.73 -6.66 -1.49
N VAL A 101 7.92 -5.80 -2.15
CA VAL A 101 6.61 -5.42 -1.63
C VAL A 101 5.63 -6.60 -1.72
N MET A 102 5.67 -7.38 -2.79
CA MET A 102 4.88 -8.61 -2.90
C MET A 102 5.20 -9.57 -1.75
N LYS A 103 6.48 -9.85 -1.49
CA LYS A 103 6.91 -10.72 -0.39
C LYS A 103 6.37 -10.23 0.96
N MET A 104 6.52 -8.95 1.28
CA MET A 104 5.99 -8.37 2.52
C MET A 104 4.47 -8.51 2.64
N ASN A 105 3.74 -8.34 1.54
CA ASN A 105 2.29 -8.54 1.53
C ASN A 105 1.92 -10.02 1.76
N TYR A 106 2.60 -10.98 1.14
CA TYR A 106 2.38 -12.41 1.41
C TYR A 106 2.60 -12.77 2.88
N GLU A 107 3.64 -12.25 3.51
CA GLU A 107 3.91 -12.47 4.94
C GLU A 107 2.79 -11.90 5.86
N LEU A 108 2.01 -10.94 5.37
CA LEU A 108 0.86 -10.36 6.07
C LEU A 108 -0.49 -11.00 5.69
N GLY A 109 -0.47 -12.09 4.89
CA GLY A 109 -1.67 -12.81 4.51
C GLY A 109 -2.41 -12.26 3.27
N PHE A 110 -1.79 -11.34 2.53
CA PHE A 110 -2.36 -10.92 1.25
C PHE A 110 -2.19 -12.03 0.22
N ARG A 111 -3.16 -12.17 -0.67
CA ARG A 111 -3.09 -13.05 -1.84
C ARG A 111 -3.17 -12.26 -3.15
N PRO A 112 -2.59 -12.76 -4.25
CA PRO A 112 -2.73 -12.14 -5.56
C PRO A 112 -4.17 -12.29 -6.04
N VAL A 113 -4.69 -11.23 -6.64
CA VAL A 113 -6.05 -11.19 -7.18
C VAL A 113 -6.09 -10.42 -8.49
N PRO A 114 -7.04 -10.72 -9.39
CA PRO A 114 -7.32 -9.85 -10.54
C PRO A 114 -7.81 -8.49 -10.07
N PHE A 115 -7.59 -7.46 -10.89
CA PHE A 115 -7.99 -6.08 -10.56
C PHE A 115 -9.50 -5.91 -10.33
N SER A 116 -10.31 -6.77 -10.93
CA SER A 116 -11.76 -6.80 -10.73
C SER A 116 -12.22 -7.11 -9.30
N LEU A 117 -11.34 -7.64 -8.46
CA LEU A 117 -11.60 -7.87 -7.03
C LEU A 117 -11.09 -6.73 -6.12
N LEU A 118 -10.44 -5.74 -6.70
CA LEU A 118 -10.05 -4.51 -6.01
C LEU A 118 -11.19 -3.49 -6.08
N THR A 119 -10.94 -2.30 -5.50
CA THR A 119 -11.93 -1.21 -5.59
C THR A 119 -12.23 -0.84 -7.05
N ASP A 120 -13.49 -0.55 -7.35
CA ASP A 120 -13.95 0.01 -8.62
C ASP A 120 -13.95 1.54 -8.62
N ASP A 121 -13.54 2.17 -7.52
CA ASP A 121 -13.52 3.61 -7.34
C ASP A 121 -12.66 4.30 -8.42
N PRO A 122 -13.27 5.16 -9.27
CA PRO A 122 -12.58 5.80 -10.37
C PRO A 122 -11.41 6.69 -9.91
N GLU A 123 -11.49 7.30 -8.73
CA GLU A 123 -10.45 8.18 -8.22
C GLU A 123 -9.16 7.39 -7.90
N PHE A 124 -9.31 6.16 -7.40
CA PHE A 124 -8.14 5.29 -7.22
C PHE A 124 -7.44 5.03 -8.56
N TRP A 125 -8.19 4.63 -9.57
CA TRP A 125 -7.65 4.26 -10.88
C TRP A 125 -7.14 5.47 -11.67
N ASN A 126 -7.69 6.66 -11.44
CA ASN A 126 -7.17 7.92 -12.02
C ASN A 126 -5.76 8.22 -11.50
N GLY A 127 -5.41 7.78 -10.30
CA GLY A 127 -4.05 7.87 -9.77
C GLY A 127 -2.98 7.16 -10.62
N CYS A 128 -3.39 6.22 -11.47
CA CYS A 128 -2.48 5.54 -12.40
C CYS A 128 -2.06 6.43 -13.59
N GLN A 129 -2.74 7.55 -13.89
CA GLN A 129 -2.41 8.43 -15.02
C GLN A 129 -0.97 8.94 -14.98
N GLY A 130 -0.41 9.15 -13.80
CA GLY A 130 0.99 9.54 -13.63
C GLY A 130 1.99 8.37 -13.65
N CYS A 131 1.54 7.14 -13.86
CA CYS A 131 2.38 5.95 -13.86
C CYS A 131 2.99 5.70 -15.24
N ARG A 132 4.25 5.32 -15.29
CA ARG A 132 4.95 4.92 -16.54
C ARG A 132 4.26 3.75 -17.28
N ASN A 133 3.48 2.94 -16.57
CA ASN A 133 2.77 1.79 -17.12
C ASN A 133 1.32 2.11 -17.53
N TYR A 134 0.93 3.37 -17.50
CA TYR A 134 -0.45 3.78 -17.79
C TYR A 134 -0.92 3.32 -19.18
N GLY A 135 -0.09 3.49 -20.21
CA GLY A 135 -0.41 3.06 -21.57
C GLY A 135 -0.67 1.55 -21.70
N ILE A 136 0.01 0.73 -20.91
CA ILE A 136 -0.22 -0.73 -20.87
C ILE A 136 -1.61 -1.03 -20.32
N ARG A 137 -2.02 -0.34 -19.26
CA ARG A 137 -3.34 -0.52 -18.65
C ARG A 137 -4.46 -0.06 -19.60
N GLU A 138 -4.30 1.08 -20.26
CA GLU A 138 -5.30 1.59 -21.20
C GLU A 138 -5.45 0.69 -22.44
N SER A 139 -4.35 0.14 -22.98
CA SER A 139 -4.39 -0.77 -24.13
C SER A 139 -5.06 -2.12 -23.81
N ASN A 140 -5.21 -2.47 -22.53
CA ASN A 140 -5.91 -3.66 -22.05
C ASN A 140 -7.28 -3.36 -21.44
N GLU A 141 -7.96 -2.29 -21.89
CA GLU A 141 -9.29 -1.89 -21.42
C GLU A 141 -9.35 -1.75 -19.88
N ARG A 142 -8.23 -1.36 -19.26
CA ARG A 142 -8.04 -1.21 -17.81
C ARG A 142 -8.10 -2.50 -16.97
N ARG A 143 -8.11 -3.67 -17.62
CA ARG A 143 -8.23 -4.97 -16.95
C ARG A 143 -6.88 -5.50 -16.44
N MET A 144 -5.78 -5.10 -17.06
CA MET A 144 -4.43 -5.62 -16.79
C MET A 144 -3.39 -4.51 -16.78
N CYS A 145 -2.33 -4.73 -16.01
CA CYS A 145 -1.13 -3.92 -15.98
C CYS A 145 0.06 -4.81 -15.57
N LEU A 146 1.28 -4.26 -15.58
CA LEU A 146 2.46 -4.93 -15.02
C LEU A 146 2.44 -5.03 -13.49
N CYS A 147 1.55 -4.31 -12.83
CA CYS A 147 1.35 -4.44 -11.38
C CYS A 147 0.58 -5.72 -11.04
N THR A 148 0.98 -6.35 -9.95
CA THR A 148 0.19 -7.40 -9.31
C THR A 148 -0.77 -6.77 -8.30
N GLY A 149 -2.05 -7.10 -8.39
CA GLY A 149 -3.05 -6.81 -7.36
C GLY A 149 -2.91 -7.80 -6.20
N LEU A 150 -2.91 -7.32 -4.99
CA LEU A 150 -2.79 -8.10 -3.76
C LEU A 150 -3.88 -7.66 -2.80
N LEU A 151 -4.61 -8.62 -2.24
CA LEU A 151 -5.77 -8.39 -1.38
C LEU A 151 -5.65 -9.17 -0.08
N TYR A 152 -5.92 -8.49 1.03
CA TYR A 152 -6.23 -9.07 2.32
C TYR A 152 -7.72 -8.87 2.60
N ASP A 153 -8.48 -9.96 2.72
CA ASP A 153 -9.89 -9.94 3.09
C ASP A 153 -10.04 -10.42 4.53
N PRO A 154 -10.50 -9.57 5.48
CA PRO A 154 -10.61 -9.97 6.87
C PRO A 154 -11.58 -11.14 7.08
N GLN A 155 -12.61 -11.26 6.26
CA GLN A 155 -13.60 -12.33 6.40
C GLN A 155 -13.03 -13.70 6.04
N GLU A 156 -12.12 -13.77 5.06
CA GLU A 156 -11.44 -15.03 4.71
C GLU A 156 -10.55 -15.54 5.85
N HIS A 157 -9.94 -14.65 6.62
CA HIS A 157 -9.07 -15.01 7.75
C HIS A 157 -9.84 -15.51 8.98
N ILE A 158 -11.01 -14.96 9.28
CA ILE A 158 -11.89 -15.45 10.36
C ILE A 158 -12.30 -16.91 10.11
N VAL A 159 -12.60 -17.28 8.86
CA VAL A 159 -12.99 -18.65 8.51
C VAL A 159 -11.84 -19.64 8.71
N ILE A 160 -10.60 -19.24 8.45
CA ILE A 160 -9.41 -20.09 8.64
C ILE A 160 -9.12 -20.31 10.12
N GLU A 161 -9.21 -19.28 10.96
CA GLU A 161 -9.02 -19.39 12.40
C GLU A 161 -10.04 -20.34 13.03
N ASN A 162 -11.32 -20.22 12.64
CA ASN A 162 -12.39 -21.09 13.14
C ASN A 162 -12.23 -22.55 12.69
N LYS A 163 -11.64 -22.84 11.54
CA LYS A 163 -11.36 -24.21 11.08
C LYS A 163 -10.18 -24.85 11.81
N ASN A 164 -9.26 -24.07 12.34
CA ASN A 164 -8.12 -24.57 13.11
C ASN A 164 -8.42 -24.78 14.59
N MET A 165 -9.64 -24.45 15.05
CA MET A 165 -10.12 -24.68 16.42
C MET A 165 -10.98 -25.95 16.59
N ILE A 166 -11.12 -26.77 15.54
CA ILE A 166 -11.77 -28.08 15.55
C ILE A 166 -10.69 -29.14 15.29
#